data_dfdef79581dcc86e9ddd3cf6f219f2f7
#
_entry.id   dfdef79581dcc86e9ddd3cf6f219f2f7
#
_cell.length_a   1.000
_cell.length_b   1.000
_cell.length_c   1.000
_cell.angle_alpha   90.00
_cell.angle_beta   90.00
_cell.angle_gamma   90.00
#
_symmetry.space_group_name_H-M   'P 1'
#
loop_
_entity.id
_entity.type
_entity.pdbx_description
1 polymer ?
#
loop_
_entity_poly.entity_id
_entity_poly.type
_entity_poly.pdbx_seq_one_letter_code
_entity_poly.pdbx_strand_id
1 'polypeptide(L)'
;MADYDFAKIEKKLSKYLDEDRFQHTMGVMYTSACLAMVHGYDIKDAQVSGLLHDCAKCIPNKKKLKMCSEHNIPVSDFERSHPFLLHSRLGAYIAHEKYGIDDQEILSAINYHTTGRREMSLLEKIIYIADYIEPMRYKASRLPEIRKLAFEDLDECMYEILKDTLEYLEEDSADDIEPTCLLYT
;
A
#
# COMPACT_ATOMS: atom_id res chain seq x y z
N MET A 1 -14.12 16.60 8.80
CA MET A 1 -13.95 15.18 8.41
C MET A 1 -14.55 15.02 7.03
N ALA A 2 -13.80 14.50 6.10
CA ALA A 2 -14.34 14.14 4.78
C ALA A 2 -15.35 12.99 4.95
N ASP A 3 -16.43 13.05 4.19
CA ASP A 3 -17.44 11.99 4.22
C ASP A 3 -17.27 11.11 2.97
N TYR A 4 -16.66 9.93 3.16
CA TYR A 4 -16.38 9.00 2.08
C TYR A 4 -17.57 8.05 1.88
N ASP A 5 -18.05 7.96 0.65
CA ASP A 5 -19.07 6.96 0.26
C ASP A 5 -18.41 5.60 -0.02
N PHE A 6 -18.12 4.86 1.06
CA PHE A 6 -17.46 3.56 1.00
C PHE A 6 -18.18 2.59 0.06
N ALA A 7 -19.51 2.51 0.14
CA ALA A 7 -20.29 1.60 -0.70
C ALA A 7 -20.12 1.90 -2.20
N LYS A 8 -20.05 3.18 -2.56
CA LYS A 8 -19.81 3.61 -3.94
C LYS A 8 -18.39 3.28 -4.39
N ILE A 9 -17.39 3.47 -3.51
CA ILE A 9 -15.99 3.14 -3.77
C ILE A 9 -15.84 1.63 -4.00
N GLU A 10 -16.34 0.80 -3.07
CA GLU A 10 -16.32 -0.65 -3.16
C GLU A 10 -16.98 -1.17 -4.44
N LYS A 11 -18.21 -0.69 -4.75
CA LYS A 11 -18.91 -1.03 -5.98
C LYS A 11 -18.13 -0.66 -7.25
N LYS A 12 -17.31 0.40 -7.19
CA LYS A 12 -16.48 0.81 -8.32
C LYS A 12 -15.24 -0.06 -8.42
N LEU A 13 -14.57 -0.34 -7.31
CA LEU A 13 -13.38 -1.19 -7.24
C LEU A 13 -13.65 -2.62 -7.70
N SER A 14 -14.77 -3.22 -7.30
CA SER A 14 -15.16 -4.58 -7.70
C SER A 14 -15.31 -4.79 -9.21
N LYS A 15 -15.33 -3.71 -10.01
CA LYS A 15 -15.34 -3.79 -11.48
C LYS A 15 -13.95 -3.79 -12.11
N TYR A 16 -12.93 -3.39 -11.35
CA TYR A 16 -11.56 -3.19 -11.85
C TYR A 16 -10.54 -4.16 -11.23
N LEU A 17 -10.86 -4.68 -10.04
CA LEU A 17 -10.05 -5.69 -9.36
C LEU A 17 -10.63 -7.08 -9.65
N ASP A 18 -9.75 -8.08 -9.75
CA ASP A 18 -10.18 -9.47 -9.67
C ASP A 18 -10.67 -9.81 -8.25
N GLU A 19 -11.34 -10.96 -8.10
CA GLU A 19 -11.96 -11.36 -6.83
C GLU A 19 -10.94 -11.46 -5.70
N ASP A 20 -9.80 -12.12 -5.94
CA ASP A 20 -8.77 -12.31 -4.91
C ASP A 20 -8.19 -10.96 -4.47
N ARG A 21 -7.93 -10.05 -5.43
CA ARG A 21 -7.43 -8.71 -5.12
C ARG A 21 -8.47 -7.86 -4.41
N PHE A 22 -9.74 -8.02 -4.76
CA PHE A 22 -10.82 -7.31 -4.07
C PHE A 22 -10.96 -7.78 -2.62
N GLN A 23 -10.92 -9.09 -2.36
CA GLN A 23 -10.97 -9.65 -1.01
C GLN A 23 -9.76 -9.20 -0.17
N HIS A 24 -8.56 -9.24 -0.75
CA HIS A 24 -7.36 -8.68 -0.13
C HIS A 24 -7.55 -7.20 0.23
N THR A 25 -8.05 -6.38 -0.69
CA THR A 25 -8.29 -4.95 -0.48
C THR A 25 -9.27 -4.70 0.67
N MET A 26 -10.33 -5.50 0.79
CA MET A 26 -11.24 -5.44 1.93
C MET A 26 -10.55 -5.84 3.24
N GLY A 27 -9.68 -6.86 3.21
CA GLY A 27 -8.84 -7.26 4.34
C GLY A 27 -7.94 -6.11 4.81
N VAL A 28 -7.28 -5.43 3.88
CA VAL A 28 -6.42 -4.26 4.19
C VAL A 28 -7.24 -3.12 4.78
N MET A 29 -8.41 -2.80 4.21
CA MET A 29 -9.31 -1.75 4.73
C MET A 29 -9.68 -1.98 6.20
N TYR A 30 -10.11 -3.20 6.56
CA TYR A 30 -10.49 -3.50 7.95
C TYR A 30 -9.29 -3.59 8.88
N THR A 31 -8.17 -4.11 8.41
CA THR A 31 -6.92 -4.17 9.20
C THR A 31 -6.41 -2.74 9.49
N SER A 32 -6.43 -1.85 8.50
CA SER A 32 -6.07 -0.44 8.68
C SER A 32 -6.96 0.26 9.70
N ALA A 33 -8.27 -0.01 9.68
CA ALA A 33 -9.19 0.52 10.68
C ALA A 33 -8.85 0.03 12.10
N CYS A 34 -8.53 -1.26 12.26
CA CYS A 34 -8.12 -1.82 13.54
C CYS A 34 -6.83 -1.19 14.07
N LEU A 35 -5.82 -1.04 13.21
CA LEU A 35 -4.56 -0.38 13.57
C LEU A 35 -4.78 1.10 13.91
N ALA A 36 -5.60 1.82 13.15
CA ALA A 36 -5.95 3.21 13.42
C ALA A 36 -6.61 3.38 14.80
N MET A 37 -7.53 2.48 15.18
CA MET A 37 -8.16 2.51 16.53
C MET A 37 -7.13 2.33 17.63
N VAL A 38 -6.16 1.44 17.48
CA VAL A 38 -5.16 1.15 18.51
C VAL A 38 -4.12 2.26 18.61
N HIS A 39 -3.68 2.79 17.48
CA HIS A 39 -2.59 3.76 17.40
C HIS A 39 -3.06 5.23 17.36
N GLY A 40 -4.37 5.48 17.55
CA GLY A 40 -4.91 6.83 17.70
C GLY A 40 -4.95 7.66 16.41
N TYR A 41 -5.22 7.03 15.27
CA TYR A 41 -5.41 7.69 13.98
C TYR A 41 -6.90 7.75 13.58
N ASP A 42 -7.25 8.61 12.60
CA ASP A 42 -8.63 8.66 12.09
C ASP A 42 -8.98 7.35 11.36
N ILE A 43 -10.08 6.73 11.80
CA ILE A 43 -10.50 5.42 11.29
C ILE A 43 -10.97 5.51 9.83
N LYS A 44 -11.69 6.58 9.46
CA LYS A 44 -12.22 6.73 8.10
C LYS A 44 -11.10 6.97 7.09
N ASP A 45 -10.11 7.77 7.45
CA ASP A 45 -8.96 8.06 6.59
C ASP A 45 -8.10 6.80 6.42
N ALA A 46 -7.90 6.01 7.48
CA ALA A 46 -7.22 4.71 7.37
C ALA A 46 -8.01 3.71 6.51
N GLN A 47 -9.34 3.64 6.68
CA GLN A 47 -10.20 2.77 5.86
C GLN A 47 -10.16 3.12 4.38
N VAL A 48 -10.32 4.41 4.03
CA VAL A 48 -10.32 4.82 2.62
C VAL A 48 -8.95 4.64 1.97
N SER A 49 -7.87 4.87 2.72
CA SER A 49 -6.50 4.60 2.27
C SER A 49 -6.29 3.11 1.97
N GLY A 50 -6.67 2.24 2.90
CA GLY A 50 -6.60 0.79 2.74
C GLY A 50 -7.48 0.28 1.60
N LEU A 51 -8.69 0.84 1.43
CA LEU A 51 -9.60 0.49 0.34
C LEU A 51 -9.05 0.89 -1.05
N LEU A 52 -8.27 1.97 -1.13
CA LEU A 52 -7.76 2.49 -2.40
C LEU A 52 -6.29 2.14 -2.68
N HIS A 53 -5.54 1.53 -1.73
CA HIS A 53 -4.09 1.31 -1.89
C HIS A 53 -3.74 0.57 -3.19
N ASP A 54 -4.50 -0.44 -3.56
CA ASP A 54 -4.27 -1.29 -4.72
C ASP A 54 -5.24 -1.02 -5.90
N CYS A 55 -5.90 0.15 -5.97
CA CYS A 55 -6.88 0.49 -7.00
C CYS A 55 -6.32 0.48 -8.44
N ALA A 56 -5.00 0.49 -8.61
CA ALA A 56 -4.31 0.38 -9.89
C ALA A 56 -3.60 -0.97 -10.12
N LYS A 57 -3.69 -1.92 -9.18
CA LYS A 57 -2.91 -3.19 -9.22
C LYS A 57 -3.18 -4.03 -10.46
N CYS A 58 -4.43 -4.21 -10.84
CA CYS A 58 -4.84 -5.05 -11.97
C CYS A 58 -4.65 -4.35 -13.34
N ILE A 59 -4.14 -3.11 -13.38
CA ILE A 59 -3.82 -2.44 -14.65
C ILE A 59 -2.59 -3.13 -15.26
N PRO A 60 -2.61 -3.54 -16.56
CA PRO A 60 -1.45 -4.14 -17.21
C PRO A 60 -0.23 -3.20 -17.22
N ASN A 61 0.99 -3.74 -17.02
CA ASN A 61 2.23 -2.95 -16.90
C ASN A 61 2.47 -1.96 -18.04
N LYS A 62 2.26 -2.38 -19.30
CA LYS A 62 2.36 -1.49 -20.46
C LYS A 62 1.38 -0.30 -20.36
N LYS A 63 0.20 -0.54 -19.82
CA LYS A 63 -0.82 0.51 -19.64
C LYS A 63 -0.46 1.43 -18.48
N LYS A 64 0.13 0.90 -17.38
CA LYS A 64 0.64 1.73 -16.27
C LYS A 64 1.69 2.72 -16.77
N LEU A 65 2.70 2.26 -17.50
CA LEU A 65 3.74 3.13 -18.12
C LEU A 65 3.14 4.20 -19.02
N LYS A 66 2.19 3.82 -19.88
CA LYS A 66 1.51 4.76 -20.77
C LYS A 66 0.76 5.82 -19.98
N MET A 67 -0.03 5.43 -18.98
CA MET A 67 -0.79 6.36 -18.13
C MET A 67 0.14 7.30 -17.36
N CYS A 68 1.24 6.80 -16.81
CA CYS A 68 2.23 7.66 -16.14
C CYS A 68 2.78 8.73 -17.11
N SER A 69 3.09 8.34 -18.35
CA SER A 69 3.56 9.29 -19.37
C SER A 69 2.48 10.31 -19.76
N GLU A 70 1.23 9.88 -19.96
CA GLU A 70 0.10 10.73 -20.36
C GLU A 70 -0.26 11.78 -19.28
N HIS A 71 -0.05 11.43 -18.00
CA HIS A 71 -0.41 12.29 -16.85
C HIS A 71 0.81 12.93 -16.18
N ASN A 72 1.98 12.89 -16.82
CA ASN A 72 3.24 13.44 -16.29
C ASN A 72 3.60 12.93 -14.88
N ILE A 73 3.26 11.66 -14.58
CA ILE A 73 3.65 11.01 -13.33
C ILE A 73 5.12 10.57 -13.48
N PRO A 74 6.01 11.01 -12.58
CA PRO A 74 7.43 10.63 -12.64
C PRO A 74 7.62 9.12 -12.57
N VAL A 75 8.53 8.58 -13.36
CA VAL A 75 8.89 7.15 -13.39
C VAL A 75 10.40 7.06 -13.34
N SER A 76 10.97 6.43 -12.30
CA SER A 76 12.40 6.17 -12.19
C SER A 76 12.86 5.12 -13.21
N ASP A 77 14.17 5.00 -13.42
CA ASP A 77 14.72 3.94 -14.30
C ASP A 77 14.45 2.55 -13.70
N PHE A 78 14.48 2.42 -12.37
CA PHE A 78 14.12 1.19 -11.68
C PHE A 78 12.65 0.82 -11.90
N GLU A 79 11.71 1.76 -11.70
CA GLU A 79 10.28 1.53 -11.97
C GLU A 79 9.99 1.24 -13.44
N ARG A 80 10.80 1.78 -14.36
CA ARG A 80 10.67 1.49 -15.79
C ARG A 80 11.03 0.05 -16.12
N SER A 81 12.01 -0.50 -15.41
CA SER A 81 12.41 -1.91 -15.51
C SER A 81 11.42 -2.82 -14.74
N HIS A 82 10.79 -2.30 -13.67
CA HIS A 82 9.86 -2.99 -12.79
C HIS A 82 8.48 -2.32 -12.76
N PRO A 83 7.73 -2.28 -13.88
CA PRO A 83 6.52 -1.46 -13.97
C PRO A 83 5.36 -1.92 -13.08
N PHE A 84 5.47 -3.10 -12.47
CA PHE A 84 4.50 -3.56 -11.47
C PHE A 84 4.49 -2.65 -10.24
N LEU A 85 5.60 -2.00 -9.88
CA LEU A 85 5.70 -1.05 -8.76
C LEU A 85 4.90 0.23 -8.99
N LEU A 86 4.65 0.61 -10.24
CA LEU A 86 3.89 1.82 -10.58
C LEU A 86 2.44 1.80 -10.10
N HIS A 87 1.92 0.65 -9.61
CA HIS A 87 0.54 0.60 -9.14
C HIS A 87 0.29 1.51 -7.94
N SER A 88 1.25 1.68 -7.05
CA SER A 88 1.11 2.55 -5.88
C SER A 88 1.05 4.02 -6.28
N ARG A 89 2.00 4.47 -7.08
CA ARG A 89 2.07 5.85 -7.57
C ARG A 89 0.87 6.20 -8.47
N LEU A 90 0.55 5.32 -9.40
CA LEU A 90 -0.63 5.48 -10.26
C LEU A 90 -1.93 5.35 -9.46
N GLY A 91 -1.92 4.54 -8.40
CA GLY A 91 -3.02 4.40 -7.45
C GLY A 91 -3.35 5.70 -6.74
N ALA A 92 -2.35 6.42 -6.24
CA ALA A 92 -2.53 7.74 -5.64
C ALA A 92 -3.15 8.74 -6.65
N TYR A 93 -2.63 8.78 -7.88
CA TYR A 93 -3.21 9.59 -8.95
C TYR A 93 -4.68 9.22 -9.23
N ILE A 94 -4.99 7.92 -9.34
CA ILE A 94 -6.36 7.45 -9.59
C ILE A 94 -7.27 7.73 -8.39
N ALA A 95 -6.78 7.63 -7.15
CA ALA A 95 -7.52 7.97 -5.96
C ALA A 95 -7.95 9.45 -5.98
N HIS A 96 -7.06 10.35 -6.36
CA HIS A 96 -7.38 11.75 -6.56
C HIS A 96 -8.39 11.94 -7.70
N GLU A 97 -8.06 11.58 -8.93
CA GLU A 97 -8.82 11.89 -10.13
C GLU A 97 -10.19 11.20 -10.23
N LYS A 98 -10.28 9.94 -9.77
CA LYS A 98 -11.47 9.11 -9.97
C LYS A 98 -12.32 8.91 -8.73
N TYR A 99 -11.72 9.08 -7.56
CA TYR A 99 -12.41 8.88 -6.28
C TYR A 99 -12.55 10.17 -5.48
N GLY A 100 -11.92 11.27 -5.92
CA GLY A 100 -12.05 12.60 -5.32
C GLY A 100 -11.34 12.69 -3.97
N ILE A 101 -10.23 11.99 -3.80
CA ILE A 101 -9.40 12.08 -2.60
C ILE A 101 -8.44 13.25 -2.78
N ASP A 102 -8.62 14.30 -1.99
CA ASP A 102 -7.76 15.50 -2.00
C ASP A 102 -6.76 15.52 -0.84
N ASP A 103 -6.99 14.70 0.19
CA ASP A 103 -6.13 14.61 1.35
C ASP A 103 -4.76 14.04 0.99
N GLN A 104 -3.71 14.86 1.22
CA GLN A 104 -2.35 14.53 0.84
C GLN A 104 -1.74 13.41 1.67
N GLU A 105 -2.20 13.21 2.91
CA GLU A 105 -1.73 12.14 3.77
C GLU A 105 -2.26 10.79 3.29
N ILE A 106 -3.53 10.73 2.87
CA ILE A 106 -4.14 9.56 2.24
C ILE A 106 -3.45 9.23 0.92
N LEU A 107 -3.24 10.23 0.05
CA LEU A 107 -2.55 10.03 -1.22
C LEU A 107 -1.11 9.56 -1.04
N SER A 108 -0.42 10.09 -0.02
CA SER A 108 0.93 9.66 0.35
C SER A 108 0.95 8.21 0.83
N ALA A 109 0.02 7.81 1.69
CA ALA A 109 -0.10 6.45 2.17
C ALA A 109 -0.32 5.45 1.02
N ILE A 110 -1.19 5.80 0.06
CA ILE A 110 -1.39 5.00 -1.16
C ILE A 110 -0.11 4.94 -1.99
N ASN A 111 0.61 6.07 -2.15
CA ASN A 111 1.83 6.13 -2.97
C ASN A 111 2.98 5.30 -2.42
N TYR A 112 3.11 5.21 -1.09
CA TYR A 112 4.26 4.57 -0.46
C TYR A 112 3.97 3.20 0.18
N HIS A 113 2.76 2.65 -0.01
CA HIS A 113 2.40 1.38 0.62
C HIS A 113 3.23 0.17 0.18
N THR A 114 3.90 0.24 -0.97
CA THR A 114 4.69 -0.88 -1.51
C THR A 114 6.17 -0.79 -1.11
N THR A 115 6.77 0.39 -1.22
CA THR A 115 8.22 0.58 -1.05
C THR A 115 8.59 1.24 0.27
N GLY A 116 7.63 1.89 0.91
CA GLY A 116 7.91 2.77 2.03
C GLY A 116 8.66 4.03 1.59
N ARG A 117 9.10 4.82 2.54
CA ARG A 117 10.02 5.96 2.40
C ARG A 117 10.63 6.32 3.76
N ARG A 118 11.66 7.17 3.77
CA ARG A 118 12.15 7.72 5.04
C ARG A 118 11.07 8.54 5.73
N GLU A 119 11.06 8.50 7.07
CA GLU A 119 10.17 9.30 7.91
C GLU A 119 8.68 9.13 7.52
N MET A 120 8.22 7.89 7.41
CA MET A 120 6.81 7.60 7.14
C MET A 120 5.91 8.18 8.22
N SER A 121 4.79 8.78 7.79
CA SER A 121 3.72 9.21 8.69
C SER A 121 3.03 8.01 9.35
N LEU A 122 2.24 8.29 10.38
CA LEU A 122 1.48 7.23 11.07
C LEU A 122 0.55 6.49 10.10
N LEU A 123 -0.14 7.22 9.22
CA LEU A 123 -1.03 6.61 8.22
C LEU A 123 -0.24 5.76 7.21
N GLU A 124 0.89 6.22 6.73
CA GLU A 124 1.74 5.46 5.82
C GLU A 124 2.18 4.13 6.43
N LYS A 125 2.59 4.13 7.71
CA LYS A 125 2.95 2.90 8.45
C LYS A 125 1.75 1.97 8.59
N ILE A 126 0.58 2.51 8.98
CA ILE A 126 -0.65 1.74 9.12
C ILE A 126 -0.99 1.01 7.81
N ILE A 127 -0.95 1.70 6.66
CA ILE A 127 -1.32 1.10 5.38
C ILE A 127 -0.28 0.07 4.93
N TYR A 128 1.00 0.38 5.06
CA TYR A 128 2.10 -0.55 4.73
C TYR A 128 2.01 -1.85 5.53
N ILE A 129 1.84 -1.74 6.86
CA ILE A 129 1.72 -2.88 7.76
C ILE A 129 0.43 -3.64 7.48
N ALA A 130 -0.71 -2.95 7.30
CA ALA A 130 -1.99 -3.59 7.02
C ALA A 130 -1.96 -4.45 5.74
N ASP A 131 -1.31 -3.96 4.67
CA ASP A 131 -1.12 -4.73 3.43
C ASP A 131 -0.30 -6.01 3.69
N TYR A 132 0.72 -5.93 4.57
CA TYR A 132 1.56 -7.07 4.89
C TYR A 132 0.85 -8.12 5.77
N ILE A 133 0.01 -7.69 6.74
CA ILE A 133 -0.54 -8.57 7.79
C ILE A 133 -2.01 -8.96 7.64
N GLU A 134 -2.73 -8.42 6.65
CA GLU A 134 -4.18 -8.66 6.51
C GLU A 134 -4.51 -10.17 6.56
N PRO A 135 -5.74 -10.57 6.98
CA PRO A 135 -6.05 -11.96 7.31
C PRO A 135 -5.82 -12.99 6.18
N MET A 136 -5.92 -12.57 4.90
CA MET A 136 -5.71 -13.46 3.75
C MET A 136 -4.24 -13.69 3.40
N ARG A 137 -3.32 -12.94 4.03
CA ARG A 137 -1.87 -13.19 3.89
C ARG A 137 -1.47 -14.43 4.68
N TYR A 138 -0.72 -15.34 4.04
CA TYR A 138 -0.30 -16.63 4.64
C TYR A 138 1.11 -17.08 4.23
N LYS A 139 1.77 -16.34 3.32
CA LYS A 139 3.05 -16.78 2.75
C LYS A 139 4.27 -16.37 3.57
N ALA A 140 4.22 -15.27 4.32
CA ALA A 140 5.34 -14.85 5.14
C ALA A 140 5.46 -15.73 6.41
N SER A 141 6.68 -16.16 6.71
CA SER A 141 6.96 -17.14 7.77
C SER A 141 6.64 -16.64 9.19
N ARG A 142 6.79 -15.34 9.45
CA ARG A 142 6.65 -14.72 10.79
C ARG A 142 5.35 -13.95 10.98
N LEU A 143 4.34 -14.22 10.16
CA LEU A 143 3.06 -13.48 10.21
C LEU A 143 2.39 -13.47 11.62
N PRO A 144 2.36 -14.54 12.42
CA PRO A 144 1.76 -14.49 13.75
C PRO A 144 2.46 -13.50 14.68
N GLU A 145 3.79 -13.43 14.66
CA GLU A 145 4.61 -12.53 15.47
C GLU A 145 4.45 -11.09 14.97
N ILE A 146 4.55 -10.86 13.67
CA ILE A 146 4.38 -9.54 13.05
C ILE A 146 2.98 -8.99 13.29
N ARG A 147 1.94 -9.83 13.18
CA ARG A 147 0.55 -9.44 13.51
C ARG A 147 0.41 -8.97 14.94
N LYS A 148 1.03 -9.65 15.90
CA LYS A 148 1.01 -9.23 17.30
C LYS A 148 1.71 -7.88 17.48
N LEU A 149 2.93 -7.77 16.93
CA LEU A 149 3.76 -6.58 17.03
C LEU A 149 3.08 -5.34 16.42
N ALA A 150 2.34 -5.51 15.33
CA ALA A 150 1.59 -4.43 14.67
C ALA A 150 0.58 -3.74 15.60
N PHE A 151 0.06 -4.43 16.60
CA PHE A 151 -0.86 -3.86 17.60
C PHE A 151 -0.14 -3.37 18.87
N GLU A 152 1.16 -3.54 18.99
CA GLU A 152 1.97 -3.13 20.13
C GLU A 152 2.86 -1.93 19.77
N ASP A 153 3.65 -2.03 18.69
CA ASP A 153 4.61 -1.02 18.24
C ASP A 153 4.74 -1.03 16.71
N LEU A 154 4.27 0.05 16.06
CA LEU A 154 4.32 0.15 14.57
C LEU A 154 5.74 0.37 14.06
N ASP A 155 6.61 1.06 14.79
CA ASP A 155 7.98 1.32 14.34
C ASP A 155 8.82 0.04 14.37
N GLU A 156 8.72 -0.71 15.43
CA GLU A 156 9.37 -2.03 15.52
C GLU A 156 8.77 -3.01 14.51
N CYS A 157 7.45 -2.98 14.32
CA CYS A 157 6.78 -3.80 13.30
C CYS A 157 7.28 -3.47 11.88
N MET A 158 7.40 -2.19 11.54
CA MET A 158 7.97 -1.75 10.26
C MET A 158 9.40 -2.26 10.08
N TYR A 159 10.23 -2.11 11.11
CA TYR A 159 11.62 -2.58 11.06
C TYR A 159 11.70 -4.08 10.77
N GLU A 160 10.94 -4.90 11.49
CA GLU A 160 10.93 -6.35 11.30
C GLU A 160 10.38 -6.77 9.92
N ILE A 161 9.33 -6.11 9.43
CA ILE A 161 8.81 -6.37 8.07
C ILE A 161 9.85 -6.04 7.01
N LEU A 162 10.50 -4.87 7.12
CA LEU A 162 11.50 -4.45 6.15
C LEU A 162 12.72 -5.34 6.16
N LYS A 163 13.17 -5.76 7.34
CA LYS A 163 14.25 -6.73 7.51
C LYS A 163 13.91 -8.07 6.83
N ASP A 164 12.76 -8.66 7.13
CA ASP A 164 12.30 -9.92 6.51
C ASP A 164 12.18 -9.76 4.97
N THR A 165 11.74 -8.59 4.50
CA THR A 165 11.61 -8.29 3.07
C THR A 165 12.98 -8.19 2.38
N LEU A 166 13.95 -7.54 3.00
CA LEU A 166 15.31 -7.42 2.46
C LEU A 166 16.01 -8.79 2.42
N GLU A 167 15.92 -9.57 3.50
CA GLU A 167 16.44 -10.94 3.54
C GLU A 167 15.87 -11.81 2.41
N TYR A 168 14.55 -11.72 2.18
CA TYR A 168 13.89 -12.44 1.08
C TYR A 168 14.39 -11.99 -0.30
N LEU A 169 14.53 -10.66 -0.52
CA LEU A 169 14.97 -10.11 -1.80
C LEU A 169 16.45 -10.45 -2.09
N GLU A 170 17.31 -10.48 -1.07
CA GLU A 170 18.72 -10.89 -1.19
C GLU A 170 18.86 -12.38 -1.55
N GLU A 171 17.96 -13.23 -1.05
CA GLU A 171 17.95 -14.67 -1.37
C GLU A 171 17.45 -14.97 -2.78
N ASP A 172 16.46 -14.20 -3.28
CA ASP A 172 15.77 -14.49 -4.54
C ASP A 172 16.40 -13.79 -5.77
N SER A 173 17.04 -12.62 -5.59
CA SER A 173 17.71 -11.92 -6.70
C SER A 173 18.65 -10.81 -6.20
N ALA A 174 19.93 -11.06 -6.22
CA ALA A 174 20.96 -10.12 -5.73
C ALA A 174 21.01 -8.74 -6.45
N ASP A 175 20.28 -8.54 -7.56
CA ASP A 175 20.42 -7.36 -8.41
C ASP A 175 19.19 -6.42 -8.47
N ASP A 176 18.07 -6.74 -7.80
CA ASP A 176 16.77 -6.07 -8.06
C ASP A 176 16.10 -5.48 -6.80
N ILE A 177 16.86 -4.93 -5.85
CA ILE A 177 16.28 -4.24 -4.69
C ILE A 177 16.02 -2.77 -5.03
N GLU A 178 14.77 -2.35 -4.87
CA GLU A 178 14.39 -0.95 -5.04
C GLU A 178 15.09 -0.07 -3.98
N PRO A 179 15.83 0.99 -4.40
CA PRO A 179 16.70 1.75 -3.48
C PRO A 179 16.00 2.37 -2.25
N THR A 180 14.69 2.64 -2.32
CA THR A 180 13.94 3.17 -1.18
C THR A 180 13.74 2.14 -0.07
N CYS A 181 13.72 0.85 -0.38
CA CYS A 181 13.69 -0.22 0.63
C CYS A 181 14.95 -0.22 1.51
N LEU A 182 16.10 0.20 0.94
CA LEU A 182 17.38 0.29 1.65
C LEU A 182 17.50 1.51 2.57
N LEU A 183 16.58 2.47 2.50
CA LEU A 183 16.67 3.72 3.27
C LEU A 183 16.11 3.58 4.70
N TYR A 184 15.50 2.46 5.05
CA TYR A 184 14.95 2.19 6.38
C TYR A 184 15.92 1.41 7.29
N THR A 185 16.95 0.79 6.71
CA THR A 185 18.04 0.10 7.44
C THR A 185 19.21 1.04 7.66
#